data_638217715080d69d92c65e965221e04f
#
_entry.id   638217715080d69d92c65e965221e04f
#
_cell.length_a   1.000
_cell.length_b   1.000
_cell.length_c   1.000
_cell.angle_alpha   90.00
_cell.angle_beta   90.00
_cell.angle_gamma   90.00
#
_symmetry.space_group_name_H-M   'P 1'
#
loop_
_entity.id
_entity.type
_entity.pdbx_description
1 polymer ?
#
loop_
_entity_poly.entity_id
_entity_poly.type
_entity_poly.pdbx_seq_one_letter_code
_entity_poly.pdbx_strand_id
1 'polypeptide(L)'
;MLFWCKSKFKENEKTSSMEVLVEGICYADAEARFAKYMDLFKKTGEYEVDIAKKNIAEIFEANDRENYYTVKIQIIVFDEKTKAEKRTSKTYLTHADNIQDAANVTDAAMKGTMADYEIVSVSRTDLLDILLLKNETCKE
;
A
#
# COMPACT_ATOMS: atom_id res chain seq x y z
N MET A 1 -8.05 2.68 -8.72
CA MET A 1 -7.69 1.32 -8.29
C MET A 1 -6.20 1.26 -7.96
N LEU A 2 -5.85 0.50 -6.96
CA LEU A 2 -4.47 0.34 -6.55
C LEU A 2 -3.91 -1.00 -7.00
N PHE A 3 -2.71 -0.96 -7.57
CA PHE A 3 -2.04 -2.14 -8.09
C PHE A 3 -0.65 -2.26 -7.44
N TRP A 4 -0.36 -3.45 -6.94
CA TRP A 4 0.96 -3.75 -6.40
C TRP A 4 1.81 -4.27 -7.54
N CYS A 5 2.80 -3.49 -7.95
CA CYS A 5 3.68 -3.84 -9.06
C CYS A 5 5.03 -4.30 -8.51
N LYS A 6 5.45 -5.46 -8.92
CA LYS A 6 6.72 -6.04 -8.54
C LYS A 6 7.52 -6.40 -9.78
N SER A 7 8.76 -5.95 -9.84
CA SER A 7 9.68 -6.34 -10.90
C SER A 7 10.84 -7.14 -10.32
N LYS A 8 11.30 -8.11 -11.10
CA LYS A 8 12.51 -8.88 -10.81
C LYS A 8 13.49 -8.69 -11.96
N PHE A 9 14.70 -8.34 -11.63
CA PHE A 9 15.75 -8.09 -12.62
C PHE A 9 17.08 -8.59 -12.10
N LYS A 10 18.01 -8.84 -13.03
CA LYS A 10 19.37 -9.24 -12.66
C LYS A 10 20.29 -8.03 -12.71
N GLU A 11 21.04 -7.84 -11.66
CA GLU A 11 22.01 -6.79 -11.54
C GLU A 11 23.30 -7.40 -10.98
N ASN A 12 24.41 -7.36 -11.74
CA ASN A 12 25.68 -7.94 -11.35
C ASN A 12 25.57 -9.40 -10.89
N GLU A 13 24.88 -10.23 -11.67
CA GLU A 13 24.63 -11.66 -11.40
C GLU A 13 23.73 -11.93 -10.19
N LYS A 14 23.25 -10.90 -9.52
CA LYS A 14 22.30 -11.05 -8.43
C LYS A 14 20.89 -10.69 -8.88
N THR A 15 19.91 -11.47 -8.42
CA THR A 15 18.50 -11.16 -8.67
C THR A 15 18.05 -10.13 -7.65
N SER A 16 17.58 -8.99 -8.15
CA SER A 16 17.01 -7.93 -7.32
C SER A 16 15.53 -7.75 -7.64
N SER A 17 14.79 -7.20 -6.72
CA SER A 17 13.38 -6.90 -6.93
C SER A 17 13.05 -5.48 -6.50
N MET A 18 12.01 -4.92 -7.12
CA MET A 18 11.51 -3.59 -6.80
C MET A 18 10.00 -3.66 -6.75
N GLU A 19 9.42 -3.16 -5.67
CA GLU A 19 7.97 -3.15 -5.48
C GLU A 19 7.46 -1.72 -5.33
N VAL A 20 6.41 -1.40 -6.07
CA VAL A 20 5.80 -0.06 -6.06
C VAL A 20 4.28 -0.22 -6.10
N LEU A 21 3.58 0.57 -5.29
CA LEU A 21 2.12 0.62 -5.35
C LEU A 21 1.73 1.72 -6.34
N VAL A 22 0.97 1.37 -7.36
CA VAL A 22 0.59 2.28 -8.44
C VAL A 22 -0.92 2.43 -8.49
N GLU A 23 -1.39 3.67 -8.47
CA GLU A 23 -2.80 3.96 -8.72
C GLU A 23 -3.02 4.12 -10.22
N GLY A 24 -3.96 3.37 -10.76
CA GLY A 24 -4.29 3.39 -12.18
C GLY A 24 -5.76 3.13 -12.42
N ILE A 25 -6.21 3.44 -13.64
CA ILE A 25 -7.60 3.24 -14.05
C ILE A 25 -7.87 1.76 -14.30
N CYS A 26 -6.86 1.07 -14.85
CA CYS A 26 -6.94 -0.35 -15.17
C CYS A 26 -5.53 -0.95 -15.16
N TYR A 27 -5.44 -2.26 -15.40
CA TYR A 27 -4.16 -2.97 -15.46
C TYR A 27 -3.18 -2.36 -16.45
N ALA A 28 -3.66 -2.06 -17.66
CA ALA A 28 -2.79 -1.51 -18.71
C ALA A 28 -2.22 -0.14 -18.31
N ASP A 29 -3.04 0.69 -17.65
CA ASP A 29 -2.61 2.00 -17.18
C ASP A 29 -1.56 1.86 -16.07
N ALA A 30 -1.79 0.95 -15.13
CA ALA A 30 -0.84 0.69 -14.05
C ALA A 30 0.49 0.16 -14.60
N GLU A 31 0.45 -0.74 -15.58
CA GLU A 31 1.64 -1.27 -16.22
C GLU A 31 2.45 -0.17 -16.91
N ALA A 32 1.77 0.72 -17.63
CA ALA A 32 2.43 1.83 -18.31
C ALA A 32 3.08 2.79 -17.32
N ARG A 33 2.41 3.10 -16.22
CA ARG A 33 2.94 3.97 -15.18
C ARG A 33 4.14 3.36 -14.48
N PHE A 34 4.07 2.06 -14.21
CA PHE A 34 5.18 1.34 -13.61
C PHE A 34 6.39 1.28 -14.54
N ALA A 35 6.16 1.08 -15.84
CA ALA A 35 7.24 1.10 -16.84
C ALA A 35 7.96 2.44 -16.85
N LYS A 36 7.23 3.55 -16.79
CA LYS A 36 7.84 4.89 -16.70
C LYS A 36 8.69 5.04 -15.44
N TYR A 37 8.19 4.52 -14.32
CA TYR A 37 8.93 4.56 -13.06
C TYR A 37 10.23 3.78 -13.18
N MET A 38 10.20 2.59 -13.78
CA MET A 38 11.39 1.78 -14.00
C MET A 38 12.41 2.49 -14.90
N ASP A 39 11.94 3.20 -15.93
CA ASP A 39 12.81 3.97 -16.82
C ASP A 39 13.57 5.08 -16.10
N LEU A 40 12.96 5.70 -15.09
CA LEU A 40 13.62 6.73 -14.30
C LEU A 40 14.84 6.21 -13.55
N PHE A 41 14.87 4.94 -13.22
CA PHE A 41 16.01 4.31 -12.56
C PHE A 41 16.95 3.63 -13.55
N LYS A 42 16.75 3.88 -14.85
CA LYS A 42 17.59 3.33 -15.93
C LYS A 42 17.75 1.81 -15.86
N LYS A 43 16.68 1.12 -15.49
CA LYS A 43 16.68 -0.34 -15.47
C LYS A 43 16.48 -0.83 -16.90
N THR A 44 17.59 -0.95 -17.61
CA THR A 44 17.62 -1.48 -18.97
C THR A 44 17.88 -2.97 -18.93
N GLY A 45 17.29 -3.70 -19.87
CA GLY A 45 17.42 -5.13 -19.94
C GLY A 45 16.10 -5.82 -19.63
N GLU A 46 16.16 -7.14 -19.57
CA GLU A 46 14.97 -7.94 -19.32
C GLU A 46 14.62 -7.95 -17.83
N TYR A 47 13.37 -7.71 -17.53
CA TYR A 47 12.85 -7.87 -16.18
C TYR A 47 11.45 -8.46 -16.23
N GLU A 48 11.11 -9.20 -15.19
CA GLU A 48 9.77 -9.76 -15.04
C GLU A 48 8.93 -8.80 -14.22
N VAL A 49 7.65 -8.64 -14.59
CA VAL A 49 6.72 -7.76 -13.90
C VAL A 49 5.50 -8.56 -13.47
N ASP A 50 5.19 -8.51 -12.19
CA ASP A 50 3.95 -9.03 -11.64
C ASP A 50 3.11 -7.86 -11.15
N ILE A 51 1.86 -7.81 -11.57
CA ILE A 51 0.93 -6.75 -11.17
C ILE A 51 -0.31 -7.40 -10.56
N ALA A 52 -0.62 -7.03 -9.33
CA ALA A 52 -1.79 -7.55 -8.63
C ALA A 52 -2.62 -6.39 -8.10
N LYS A 53 -3.92 -6.46 -8.33
CA LYS A 53 -4.86 -5.48 -7.77
C LYS A 53 -4.96 -5.69 -6.26
N LYS A 54 -4.88 -4.60 -5.48
CA LYS A 54 -4.96 -4.64 -4.03
C LYS A 54 -6.07 -3.73 -3.52
N ASN A 55 -6.82 -4.25 -2.56
CA ASN A 55 -7.86 -3.48 -1.90
C ASN A 55 -7.29 -2.85 -0.64
N ILE A 56 -6.82 -1.62 -0.77
CA ILE A 56 -6.30 -0.84 0.35
C ILE A 56 -7.32 0.26 0.64
N ALA A 57 -7.85 0.27 1.87
CA ALA A 57 -8.89 1.21 2.24
C ALA A 57 -8.39 2.65 2.28
N GLU A 58 -7.18 2.84 2.80
CA GLU A 58 -6.58 4.17 2.90
C GLU A 58 -5.08 4.04 3.08
N ILE A 59 -4.35 5.09 2.70
CA ILE A 59 -2.90 5.15 2.82
C ILE A 59 -2.56 6.28 3.79
N PHE A 60 -1.85 5.94 4.88
CA PHE A 60 -1.39 6.93 5.85
C PHE A 60 0.09 7.21 5.59
N GLU A 61 0.38 8.31 4.92
CA GLU A 61 1.74 8.71 4.59
C GLU A 61 2.32 9.62 5.68
N ALA A 62 3.61 9.42 5.95
CA ALA A 62 4.39 10.30 6.83
C ALA A 62 5.78 10.46 6.20
N ASN A 63 6.11 11.68 5.80
CA ASN A 63 7.33 11.97 5.02
C ASN A 63 8.64 11.67 5.76
N ASP A 64 8.60 11.60 7.08
CA ASP A 64 9.77 11.36 7.93
C ASP A 64 9.98 9.89 8.29
N ARG A 65 9.24 8.98 7.66
CA ARG A 65 9.33 7.54 7.91
C ARG A 65 10.04 6.84 6.76
N GLU A 66 10.53 5.63 7.02
CA GLU A 66 11.36 4.91 6.05
C GLU A 66 10.66 3.75 5.35
N ASN A 67 9.73 3.10 6.00
CA ASN A 67 9.14 1.86 5.52
C ASN A 67 7.62 1.94 5.38
N TYR A 68 7.07 1.06 4.55
CA TYR A 68 5.62 0.91 4.43
C TYR A 68 5.19 -0.41 5.06
N TYR A 69 4.10 -0.35 5.81
CA TYR A 69 3.51 -1.51 6.50
C TYR A 69 2.07 -1.68 6.09
N THR A 70 1.64 -2.94 5.90
CA THR A 70 0.22 -3.23 5.75
C THR A 70 -0.35 -3.53 7.12
N VAL A 71 -1.43 -2.84 7.47
CA VAL A 71 -2.12 -3.03 8.74
C VAL A 71 -3.52 -3.54 8.46
N LYS A 72 -3.81 -4.73 8.95
CA LYS A 72 -5.15 -5.31 8.81
C LYS A 72 -5.96 -5.00 10.04
N ILE A 73 -7.11 -4.38 9.84
CA ILE A 73 -8.01 -3.94 10.90
C ILE A 73 -9.37 -4.59 10.71
N GLN A 74 -10.00 -4.98 11.80
CA GLN A 74 -11.39 -5.38 11.79
C GLN A 74 -12.21 -4.29 12.45
N ILE A 75 -13.18 -3.75 11.71
CA ILE A 75 -14.13 -2.78 12.22
C ILE A 75 -15.31 -3.54 12.79
N ILE A 76 -15.66 -3.23 14.04
CA ILE A 76 -16.67 -3.93 14.80
C ILE A 76 -17.93 -3.10 14.86
N VAL A 77 -19.04 -3.63 14.35
CA VAL A 77 -20.35 -2.99 14.38
C VAL A 77 -21.34 -3.91 15.07
N PHE A 78 -22.04 -3.38 16.05
CA PHE A 78 -23.08 -4.11 16.75
C PHE A 78 -24.43 -3.80 16.13
N ASP A 79 -25.15 -4.85 15.70
CA ASP A 79 -26.50 -4.71 15.15
C ASP A 79 -27.50 -4.92 16.27
N GLU A 80 -28.21 -3.86 16.65
CA GLU A 80 -29.19 -3.89 17.72
C GLU A 80 -30.41 -4.77 17.39
N LYS A 81 -30.75 -4.90 16.11
CA LYS A 81 -31.90 -5.70 15.68
C LYS A 81 -31.65 -7.19 15.82
N THR A 82 -30.51 -7.65 15.41
CA THR A 82 -30.15 -9.08 15.46
C THR A 82 -29.36 -9.41 16.72
N LYS A 83 -28.90 -8.39 17.47
CA LYS A 83 -28.03 -8.52 18.64
C LYS A 83 -26.72 -9.26 18.30
N ALA A 84 -26.33 -9.20 17.04
CA ALA A 84 -25.10 -9.81 16.55
C ALA A 84 -24.02 -8.77 16.32
N GLU A 85 -22.77 -9.16 16.60
CA GLU A 85 -21.60 -8.38 16.31
C GLU A 85 -21.18 -8.68 14.87
N LYS A 86 -20.98 -7.64 14.06
CA LYS A 86 -20.53 -7.79 12.69
C LYS A 86 -19.13 -7.19 12.55
N ARG A 87 -18.20 -7.98 12.02
CA ARG A 87 -16.82 -7.56 11.80
C ARG A 87 -16.51 -7.46 10.32
N THR A 88 -15.94 -6.33 9.93
CA THR A 88 -15.53 -6.08 8.55
C THR A 88 -14.03 -5.85 8.52
N SER A 89 -13.32 -6.65 7.72
CA SER A 89 -11.87 -6.53 7.58
C SER A 89 -11.52 -5.46 6.55
N LYS A 90 -10.57 -4.61 6.90
CA LYS A 90 -10.01 -3.61 5.97
C LYS A 90 -8.50 -3.61 6.10
N THR A 91 -7.83 -3.35 4.99
CA THR A 91 -6.37 -3.26 4.96
C THR A 91 -5.96 -1.81 4.70
N TYR A 92 -5.07 -1.30 5.54
CA TYR A 92 -4.50 0.04 5.39
C TYR A 92 -3.01 -0.07 5.10
N LEU A 93 -2.49 0.90 4.37
CA LEU A 93 -1.06 1.02 4.15
C LEU A 93 -0.55 2.19 4.99
N THR A 94 0.44 1.94 5.83
CA THR A 94 0.96 2.91 6.77
C THR A 94 2.44 3.12 6.56
N HIS A 95 2.87 4.37 6.50
CA HIS A 95 4.29 4.73 6.41
C HIS A 95 4.83 4.90 7.83
N ALA A 96 5.80 4.07 8.22
CA ALA A 96 6.29 4.02 9.59
C ALA A 96 7.75 3.53 9.64
N ASP A 97 8.39 3.67 10.79
CA ASP A 97 9.78 3.24 10.98
C ASP A 97 9.90 1.78 11.43
N ASN A 98 8.90 1.29 12.16
CA ASN A 98 8.90 -0.09 12.67
C ASN A 98 7.45 -0.53 12.92
N ILE A 99 7.30 -1.78 13.33
CA ILE A 99 5.96 -2.37 13.56
C ILE A 99 5.18 -1.61 14.63
N GLN A 100 5.83 -1.24 15.72
CA GLN A 100 5.18 -0.52 16.81
C GLN A 100 4.72 0.87 16.36
N ASP A 101 5.57 1.55 15.59
CA ASP A 101 5.26 2.87 15.04
C ASP A 101 4.09 2.78 14.06
N ALA A 102 4.04 1.73 13.23
CA ALA A 102 2.94 1.50 12.31
C ALA A 102 1.61 1.34 13.05
N ALA A 103 1.60 0.59 14.14
CA ALA A 103 0.42 0.44 14.98
C ALA A 103 -0.01 1.78 15.58
N ASN A 104 0.95 2.55 16.08
CA ASN A 104 0.68 3.86 16.70
C ASN A 104 0.14 4.87 15.69
N VAL A 105 0.70 4.93 14.48
CA VAL A 105 0.22 5.83 13.42
C VAL A 105 -1.20 5.45 13.01
N THR A 106 -1.47 4.16 12.90
CA THR A 106 -2.82 3.67 12.57
C THR A 106 -3.82 4.01 13.67
N ASP A 107 -3.46 3.81 14.94
CA ASP A 107 -4.32 4.16 16.07
C ASP A 107 -4.65 5.66 16.08
N ALA A 108 -3.66 6.49 15.83
CA ALA A 108 -3.87 7.95 15.77
C ALA A 108 -4.82 8.33 14.64
N ALA A 109 -4.70 7.69 13.48
CA ALA A 109 -5.58 7.95 12.35
C ALA A 109 -7.01 7.46 12.62
N MET A 110 -7.15 6.30 13.28
CA MET A 110 -8.47 5.71 13.56
C MET A 110 -9.22 6.43 14.67
N LYS A 111 -8.55 7.14 15.55
CA LYS A 111 -9.20 7.91 16.62
C LYS A 111 -10.22 8.93 16.11
N GLY A 112 -9.97 9.48 14.92
CA GLY A 112 -10.88 10.44 14.32
C GLY A 112 -12.16 9.83 13.78
N THR A 113 -12.23 8.53 13.61
CA THR A 113 -13.37 7.85 13.00
C THR A 113 -14.44 7.45 14.00
N MET A 114 -14.13 7.45 15.28
CA MET A 114 -15.01 7.02 16.38
C MET A 114 -15.59 5.61 16.21
N ALA A 115 -14.96 4.80 15.36
CA ALA A 115 -15.37 3.42 15.13
C ALA A 115 -14.69 2.49 16.14
N ASP A 116 -15.39 1.43 16.52
CA ASP A 116 -14.78 0.35 17.27
C ASP A 116 -13.98 -0.51 16.30
N TYR A 117 -12.74 -0.80 16.63
CA TYR A 117 -11.87 -1.56 15.75
C TYR A 117 -10.84 -2.35 16.53
N GLU A 118 -10.26 -3.34 15.86
CA GLU A 118 -9.16 -4.12 16.40
C GLU A 118 -8.09 -4.27 15.31
N ILE A 119 -6.84 -4.03 15.68
CA ILE A 119 -5.72 -4.28 14.78
C ILE A 119 -5.40 -5.77 14.83
N VAL A 120 -5.58 -6.46 13.70
CA VAL A 120 -5.40 -7.91 13.62
C VAL A 120 -3.95 -8.25 13.31
N SER A 121 -3.32 -7.51 12.39
CA SER A 121 -1.95 -7.78 11.99
C SER A 121 -1.27 -6.54 11.46
N VAL A 122 0.05 -6.50 11.61
CA VAL A 122 0.92 -5.47 11.04
C VAL A 122 2.06 -6.20 10.37
N SER A 123 2.24 -5.98 9.07
CA SER A 123 3.28 -6.64 8.29
C SER A 123 4.13 -5.64 7.53
N ARG A 124 5.44 -5.80 7.60
CA ARG A 124 6.36 -4.98 6.83
C ARG A 124 6.26 -5.33 5.34
N THR A 125 6.35 -4.32 4.50
CA THR A 125 6.37 -4.50 3.05
C THR A 125 7.72 -4.08 2.49
N ASP A 126 8.00 -4.51 1.26
CA ASP A 126 9.19 -4.10 0.54
C ASP A 126 8.91 -2.97 -0.46
N LEU A 127 7.82 -2.25 -0.26
CA LEU A 127 7.46 -1.12 -1.13
C LEU A 127 8.50 -0.01 -1.05
N LEU A 128 8.93 0.44 -2.22
CA LEU A 128 9.87 1.57 -2.34
C LEU A 128 9.14 2.89 -2.48
N ASP A 129 7.96 2.89 -3.11
CA ASP A 129 7.27 4.12 -3.44
C ASP A 129 5.79 3.87 -3.71
N ILE A 130 5.03 4.95 -3.76
CA ILE A 130 3.60 4.95 -4.08
C ILE A 130 3.35 6.01 -5.14
N LEU A 131 2.78 5.58 -6.27
CA LEU A 131 2.46 6.47 -7.38
C LEU A 131 0.96 6.69 -7.44
N LEU A 132 0.51 7.86 -7.02
CA LEU A 132 -0.90 8.22 -6.99
C LEU A 132 -1.28 9.12 -8.16
N LEU A 133 -2.49 8.96 -8.67
CA LEU A 133 -3.02 9.79 -9.76
C LEU A 133 -3.05 11.27 -9.40
N LYS A 134 -3.32 11.61 -8.15
CA LYS A 134 -3.35 12.99 -7.67
C LYS A 134 -2.05 13.73 -7.88
N ASN A 135 -0.93 13.03 -7.79
CA ASN A 135 0.39 13.65 -7.91
C ASN A 135 0.68 14.13 -9.33
N GLU A 136 0.03 13.54 -10.33
CA GLU A 136 0.18 13.96 -11.71
C GLU A 136 -0.70 15.17 -12.05
N THR A 137 -1.90 15.23 -11.51
CA THR A 137 -2.82 16.34 -11.75
C THR A 137 -2.36 17.63 -11.10
N CYS A 138 -1.58 17.56 -10.04
CA CYS A 138 -1.06 18.73 -9.34
C CYS A 138 0.12 19.40 -10.05
N LYS A 139 0.62 18.85 -11.13
CA LYS A 139 1.76 19.39 -11.87
C LYS A 139 1.37 20.30 -13.03
N GLU A 140 0.11 20.48 -13.23
CA GLU A 140 -0.38 21.45 -14.20
C GLU A 140 -0.58 22.81 -13.51
#